data_336246b3700987a70a32149c73320e7c
#
_entry.id   336246b3700987a70a32149c73320e7c
#
_cell.length_a   1.000
_cell.length_b   1.000
_cell.length_c   1.000
_cell.angle_alpha   90.00
_cell.angle_beta   90.00
_cell.angle_gamma   90.00
#
_symmetry.space_group_name_H-M   'P 1'
#
loop_
_entity.id
_entity.type
_entity.pdbx_description
1 polymer ?
#
loop_
_entity_poly.entity_id
_entity_poly.type
_entity_poly.pdbx_seq_one_letter_code
_entity_poly.pdbx_strand_id
1 'polypeptide(L)'
;MKKIVIIFFISALIFSCAQAPKESAPPESKDPLSGVFTSRDSKAQTLFSNMNLFANADFSYVNELLTEDFTLRTSGDTGIAATGREDVIKYWNGIHGIYEDISFSKGRLQTFELNNGEVWSAYFGDLYAKGKFSKENYAIPINVWIQWENDKIIHQVDMLDSKFITAEIAAGNLN
;
A
#
# COMPACT_ATOMS: atom_id res chain seq x y z
N MET A 1 -66.02 -4.46 30.25
CA MET A 1 -65.46 -3.33 29.53
C MET A 1 -64.07 -2.92 30.03
N LYS A 2 -63.26 -3.85 30.57
CA LYS A 2 -61.88 -3.52 31.09
C LYS A 2 -60.73 -4.16 30.30
N LYS A 3 -61.01 -4.87 29.19
CA LYS A 3 -60.00 -5.59 28.40
C LYS A 3 -59.58 -4.91 27.11
N ILE A 4 -60.24 -3.82 26.70
CA ILE A 4 -59.97 -3.12 25.42
C ILE A 4 -58.95 -1.99 25.59
N VAL A 5 -58.74 -1.48 26.80
CA VAL A 5 -57.83 -0.35 27.09
C VAL A 5 -56.35 -0.77 27.07
N ILE A 6 -56.07 -2.03 27.31
CA ILE A 6 -54.65 -2.52 27.38
C ILE A 6 -54.04 -2.72 26.00
N ILE A 7 -54.85 -3.00 24.97
CA ILE A 7 -54.34 -3.26 23.60
C ILE A 7 -53.91 -1.95 22.92
N PHE A 8 -54.48 -0.80 23.31
CA PHE A 8 -54.11 0.49 22.72
C PHE A 8 -52.81 1.08 23.25
N PHE A 9 -52.34 0.64 24.42
CA PHE A 9 -51.07 1.13 24.97
C PHE A 9 -49.83 0.37 24.44
N ILE A 10 -50.00 -0.83 23.91
CA ILE A 10 -48.90 -1.63 23.36
C ILE A 10 -48.56 -1.19 21.92
N SER A 11 -49.55 -0.69 21.17
CA SER A 11 -49.30 -0.21 19.80
C SER A 11 -48.60 1.15 19.70
N ALA A 12 -48.49 1.91 20.78
CA ALA A 12 -47.78 3.21 20.81
C ALA A 12 -46.28 3.09 21.04
N LEU A 13 -45.79 1.91 21.44
CA LEU A 13 -44.35 1.71 21.75
C LEU A 13 -43.53 1.24 20.54
N ILE A 14 -44.14 0.91 19.42
CA ILE A 14 -43.44 0.39 18.25
C ILE A 14 -43.03 1.47 17.23
N PHE A 15 -43.48 2.71 17.39
CA PHE A 15 -43.14 3.81 16.48
C PHE A 15 -42.00 4.72 16.91
N SER A 16 -41.31 4.38 17.97
CA SER A 16 -40.10 5.14 18.43
C SER A 16 -38.79 4.50 17.98
N CYS A 17 -38.72 3.95 16.74
CA CYS A 17 -37.45 3.94 16.02
C CYS A 17 -37.22 5.37 15.52
N ALA A 18 -36.74 6.25 16.38
CA ALA A 18 -36.16 7.50 15.96
C ALA A 18 -35.08 7.13 14.93
N GLN A 19 -35.27 7.56 13.69
CA GLN A 19 -34.20 7.58 12.70
C GLN A 19 -33.05 8.31 13.37
N ALA A 20 -31.94 7.58 13.63
CA ALA A 20 -30.71 8.22 14.06
C ALA A 20 -30.48 9.40 13.10
N PRO A 21 -30.14 10.60 13.62
CA PRO A 21 -29.82 11.72 12.74
C PRO A 21 -28.82 11.20 11.70
N LYS A 22 -29.16 11.35 10.41
CA LYS A 22 -28.21 11.08 9.35
C LYS A 22 -27.04 12.02 9.65
N GLU A 23 -25.95 11.44 10.14
CA GLU A 23 -24.72 12.17 10.34
C GLU A 23 -24.40 12.80 8.99
N SER A 24 -24.52 14.13 8.92
CA SER A 24 -24.19 14.84 7.69
C SER A 24 -22.72 14.56 7.42
N ALA A 25 -22.43 14.02 6.24
CA ALA A 25 -21.05 13.83 5.81
C ALA A 25 -20.26 15.12 6.07
N PRO A 26 -19.04 15.04 6.61
CA PRO A 26 -18.22 16.23 6.80
C PRO A 26 -18.19 17.04 5.51
N PRO A 27 -18.16 18.39 5.58
CA PRO A 27 -18.07 19.20 4.39
C PRO A 27 -16.84 18.79 3.59
N GLU A 28 -17.02 18.57 2.29
CA GLU A 28 -15.94 18.19 1.38
C GLU A 28 -14.85 19.26 1.43
N SER A 29 -13.64 18.85 1.78
CA SER A 29 -12.49 19.74 1.80
C SER A 29 -12.16 20.20 0.38
N LYS A 30 -11.88 21.50 0.22
CA LYS A 30 -11.42 22.09 -1.06
C LYS A 30 -9.89 22.08 -1.17
N ASP A 31 -9.18 21.58 -0.17
CA ASP A 31 -7.73 21.44 -0.21
C ASP A 31 -7.35 20.44 -1.33
N PRO A 32 -6.44 20.83 -2.25
CA PRO A 32 -5.98 19.94 -3.33
C PRO A 32 -5.40 18.60 -2.86
N LEU A 33 -4.83 18.56 -1.66
CA LEU A 33 -4.25 17.35 -1.06
C LEU A 33 -5.24 16.56 -0.20
N SER A 34 -6.46 17.04 -0.03
CA SER A 34 -7.56 16.24 0.51
C SER A 34 -8.13 15.35 -0.57
N GLY A 35 -8.81 14.28 -0.17
CA GLY A 35 -9.42 13.36 -1.12
C GLY A 35 -10.18 12.24 -0.43
N VAL A 36 -10.50 11.21 -1.20
CA VAL A 36 -11.17 10.02 -0.73
C VAL A 36 -10.17 8.86 -0.74
N PHE A 37 -10.24 7.98 0.25
CA PHE A 37 -9.50 6.74 0.19
C PHE A 37 -10.44 5.53 0.15
N THR A 38 -10.05 4.51 -0.61
CA THR A 38 -10.76 3.24 -0.73
C THR A 38 -9.84 2.12 -0.31
N SER A 39 -10.35 1.21 0.53
CA SER A 39 -9.56 0.05 0.98
C SER A 39 -9.74 -1.12 0.01
N ARG A 40 -8.63 -1.74 -0.37
CA ARG A 40 -8.58 -2.98 -1.16
C ARG A 40 -9.33 -2.94 -2.49
N ASP A 41 -9.36 -1.80 -3.15
CA ASP A 41 -9.86 -1.68 -4.51
C ASP A 41 -8.95 -2.37 -5.54
N SER A 42 -9.28 -2.30 -6.82
CA SER A 42 -8.49 -2.95 -7.88
C SER A 42 -7.07 -2.42 -7.98
N LYS A 43 -6.85 -1.11 -7.84
CA LYS A 43 -5.51 -0.50 -7.90
C LYS A 43 -4.64 -0.93 -6.73
N ALA A 44 -5.18 -0.89 -5.50
CA ALA A 44 -4.48 -1.36 -4.31
C ALA A 44 -4.19 -2.88 -4.37
N GLN A 45 -5.08 -3.67 -4.94
CA GLN A 45 -4.84 -5.10 -5.15
C GLN A 45 -3.78 -5.36 -6.22
N THR A 46 -3.74 -4.56 -7.29
CA THR A 46 -2.68 -4.64 -8.30
C THR A 46 -1.32 -4.34 -7.68
N LEU A 47 -1.20 -3.30 -6.83
CA LEU A 47 0.02 -3.06 -6.07
C LEU A 47 0.48 -4.31 -5.31
N PHE A 48 -0.41 -4.93 -4.53
CA PHE A 48 -0.06 -6.10 -3.73
C PHE A 48 0.30 -7.32 -4.59
N SER A 49 -0.37 -7.50 -5.73
CA SER A 49 -0.02 -8.55 -6.70
C SER A 49 1.38 -8.35 -7.26
N ASN A 50 1.75 -7.11 -7.61
CA ASN A 50 3.09 -6.79 -8.12
C ASN A 50 4.17 -7.00 -7.05
N MET A 51 3.87 -6.66 -5.78
CA MET A 51 4.78 -6.95 -4.67
C MET A 51 5.02 -8.46 -4.51
N ASN A 52 4.00 -9.30 -4.70
CA ASN A 52 4.16 -10.75 -4.67
C ASN A 52 4.94 -11.29 -5.88
N LEU A 53 4.77 -10.69 -7.07
CA LEU A 53 5.60 -11.01 -8.24
C LEU A 53 7.06 -10.62 -7.98
N PHE A 54 7.30 -9.41 -7.48
CA PHE A 54 8.63 -8.98 -7.04
C PHE A 54 9.24 -9.96 -6.04
N ALA A 55 8.49 -10.41 -5.02
CA ALA A 55 8.99 -11.35 -4.02
C ALA A 55 9.50 -12.67 -4.63
N ASN A 56 8.95 -13.07 -5.78
CA ASN A 56 9.36 -14.24 -6.55
C ASN A 56 10.40 -13.93 -7.66
N ALA A 57 10.97 -12.74 -7.68
CA ALA A 57 11.84 -12.24 -8.74
C ALA A 57 11.19 -12.28 -10.15
N ASP A 58 9.86 -12.15 -10.19
CA ASP A 58 9.10 -12.04 -11.44
C ASP A 58 8.81 -10.56 -11.73
N PHE A 59 9.44 -10.02 -12.75
CA PHE A 59 9.29 -8.63 -13.18
C PHE A 59 8.48 -8.49 -14.47
N SER A 60 7.68 -9.50 -14.83
CA SER A 60 6.88 -9.52 -16.06
C SER A 60 5.92 -8.33 -16.17
N TYR A 61 5.39 -7.86 -15.03
CA TYR A 61 4.46 -6.72 -14.95
C TYR A 61 5.10 -5.37 -15.29
N VAL A 62 6.43 -5.25 -15.27
CA VAL A 62 7.13 -3.98 -15.47
C VAL A 62 6.78 -3.36 -16.82
N ASN A 63 6.81 -4.14 -17.89
CA ASN A 63 6.51 -3.65 -19.24
C ASN A 63 5.02 -3.30 -19.44
N GLU A 64 4.14 -3.95 -18.69
CA GLU A 64 2.70 -3.74 -18.80
C GLU A 64 2.22 -2.56 -17.96
N LEU A 65 2.76 -2.37 -16.76
CA LEU A 65 2.21 -1.43 -15.78
C LEU A 65 3.06 -0.18 -15.56
N LEU A 66 4.38 -0.24 -15.68
CA LEU A 66 5.22 0.93 -15.47
C LEU A 66 5.35 1.75 -16.77
N THR A 67 5.41 3.08 -16.62
CA THR A 67 5.77 3.96 -17.74
C THR A 67 7.26 3.80 -18.11
N GLU A 68 7.67 4.29 -19.28
CA GLU A 68 9.09 4.21 -19.69
C GLU A 68 9.99 5.11 -18.82
N ASP A 69 9.45 6.22 -18.35
CA ASP A 69 10.10 7.21 -17.49
C ASP A 69 9.79 7.00 -15.99
N PHE A 70 9.26 5.83 -15.62
CA PHE A 70 8.99 5.47 -14.22
C PHE A 70 10.16 5.83 -13.31
N THR A 71 9.85 6.28 -12.08
CA THR A 71 10.87 6.60 -11.08
C THR A 71 10.63 5.85 -9.78
N LEU A 72 11.71 5.35 -9.19
CA LEU A 72 11.73 4.72 -7.86
C LEU A 72 12.52 5.58 -6.89
N ARG A 73 11.96 5.85 -5.73
CA ARG A 73 12.66 6.42 -4.57
C ARG A 73 12.61 5.45 -3.40
N THR A 74 13.69 5.42 -2.64
CA THR A 74 13.77 4.62 -1.41
C THR A 74 14.24 5.45 -0.23
N SER A 75 13.95 5.00 0.99
CA SER A 75 14.46 5.64 2.21
C SER A 75 15.99 5.54 2.27
N GLY A 76 16.62 6.62 2.69
CA GLY A 76 18.06 6.68 2.84
C GLY A 76 18.81 7.16 1.58
N ASP A 77 18.14 7.21 0.43
CA ASP A 77 18.71 7.79 -0.76
C ASP A 77 18.45 9.31 -0.82
N THR A 78 19.44 10.04 -1.32
CA THR A 78 19.34 11.50 -1.48
C THR A 78 18.58 11.89 -2.74
N GLY A 79 18.09 10.93 -3.52
CA GLY A 79 17.43 11.17 -4.80
C GLY A 79 16.63 9.97 -5.31
N ILE A 80 16.58 9.83 -6.62
CA ILE A 80 15.93 8.74 -7.34
C ILE A 80 16.87 7.53 -7.34
N ALA A 81 16.37 6.38 -6.88
CA ALA A 81 17.12 5.13 -6.82
C ALA A 81 17.20 4.44 -8.20
N ALA A 82 16.16 4.58 -9.02
CA ALA A 82 16.13 4.07 -10.39
C ALA A 82 15.21 4.93 -11.27
N THR A 83 15.54 5.05 -12.54
CA THR A 83 14.72 5.72 -13.55
C THR A 83 14.55 4.80 -14.76
N GLY A 84 13.29 4.61 -15.16
CA GLY A 84 12.94 3.71 -16.26
C GLY A 84 12.91 2.24 -15.88
N ARG A 85 12.38 1.44 -16.78
CA ARG A 85 12.10 0.01 -16.57
C ARG A 85 13.36 -0.84 -16.36
N GLU A 86 14.40 -0.57 -17.12
CA GLU A 86 15.65 -1.33 -17.04
C GLU A 86 16.37 -1.10 -15.72
N ASP A 87 16.50 0.16 -15.30
CA ASP A 87 17.18 0.50 -14.03
C ASP A 87 16.43 -0.04 -12.83
N VAL A 88 15.11 0.01 -12.83
CA VAL A 88 14.32 -0.54 -11.72
C VAL A 88 14.45 -2.05 -11.60
N ILE A 89 14.45 -2.79 -12.72
CA ILE A 89 14.71 -4.23 -12.73
C ILE A 89 16.11 -4.53 -12.19
N LYS A 90 17.11 -3.75 -12.61
CA LYS A 90 18.48 -3.89 -12.10
C LYS A 90 18.55 -3.64 -10.59
N TYR A 91 17.88 -2.58 -10.11
CA TYR A 91 17.80 -2.28 -8.69
C TYR A 91 17.16 -3.42 -7.89
N TRP A 92 16.01 -3.92 -8.33
CA TRP A 92 15.31 -5.03 -7.66
C TRP A 92 16.10 -6.34 -7.71
N ASN A 93 16.79 -6.63 -8.81
CA ASN A 93 17.73 -7.76 -8.87
C ASN A 93 18.86 -7.61 -7.83
N GLY A 94 19.31 -6.38 -7.56
CA GLY A 94 20.26 -6.10 -6.48
C GLY A 94 19.73 -6.50 -5.10
N ILE A 95 18.46 -6.23 -4.83
CA ILE A 95 17.77 -6.66 -3.58
C ILE A 95 17.73 -8.19 -3.50
N HIS A 96 17.34 -8.87 -4.59
CA HIS A 96 17.39 -10.34 -4.68
C HIS A 96 18.84 -10.89 -4.63
N GLY A 97 19.83 -10.06 -4.92
CA GLY A 97 21.25 -10.41 -4.75
C GLY A 97 21.67 -10.60 -3.29
N ILE A 98 21.04 -9.87 -2.37
CA ILE A 98 21.38 -9.86 -0.94
C ILE A 98 20.35 -10.57 -0.06
N TYR A 99 19.12 -10.77 -0.53
CA TYR A 99 18.05 -11.44 0.22
C TYR A 99 17.51 -12.67 -0.50
N GLU A 100 17.05 -13.64 0.27
CA GLU A 100 16.28 -14.81 -0.15
C GLU A 100 14.98 -14.91 0.67
N ASP A 101 14.03 -15.75 0.27
CA ASP A 101 12.75 -16.00 0.97
C ASP A 101 11.94 -14.70 1.21
N ILE A 102 11.95 -13.79 0.23
CA ILE A 102 11.23 -12.52 0.32
C ILE A 102 9.71 -12.78 0.31
N SER A 103 9.00 -12.15 1.24
CA SER A 103 7.54 -12.17 1.28
C SER A 103 6.99 -10.95 2.01
N PHE A 104 5.68 -10.70 1.88
CA PHE A 104 5.01 -9.56 2.50
C PHE A 104 3.86 -10.01 3.39
N SER A 105 3.66 -9.31 4.51
CA SER A 105 2.51 -9.54 5.40
C SER A 105 1.19 -9.19 4.71
N LYS A 106 0.07 -9.64 5.31
CA LYS A 106 -1.29 -9.20 4.91
C LYS A 106 -1.57 -7.76 5.39
N GLY A 107 -0.78 -6.80 4.95
CA GLY A 107 -0.85 -5.42 5.38
C GLY A 107 -2.15 -4.68 5.00
N ARG A 108 -2.14 -3.38 5.24
CA ARG A 108 -3.22 -2.48 4.80
C ARG A 108 -2.95 -2.05 3.37
N LEU A 109 -3.99 -2.07 2.56
CA LEU A 109 -3.98 -1.67 1.15
C LEU A 109 -5.03 -0.60 0.96
N GLN A 110 -4.65 0.53 0.40
CA GLN A 110 -5.53 1.69 0.21
C GLN A 110 -5.18 2.38 -1.10
N THR A 111 -6.20 2.92 -1.77
CA THR A 111 -6.04 3.87 -2.87
C THR A 111 -6.57 5.22 -2.42
N PHE A 112 -5.84 6.28 -2.73
CA PHE A 112 -6.14 7.67 -2.43
C PHE A 112 -6.40 8.39 -3.75
N GLU A 113 -7.58 8.98 -3.88
CA GLU A 113 -7.94 9.86 -4.99
C GLU A 113 -7.98 11.29 -4.44
N LEU A 114 -7.00 12.10 -4.82
CA LEU A 114 -6.84 13.45 -4.30
C LEU A 114 -7.63 14.47 -5.14
N ASN A 115 -8.01 15.57 -4.52
CA ASN A 115 -8.78 16.64 -5.17
C ASN A 115 -8.00 17.33 -6.32
N ASN A 116 -6.68 17.22 -6.34
CA ASN A 116 -5.84 17.68 -7.45
C ASN A 116 -5.81 16.71 -8.65
N GLY A 117 -6.51 15.57 -8.54
CA GLY A 117 -6.56 14.53 -9.58
C GLY A 117 -5.47 13.47 -9.48
N GLU A 118 -4.54 13.56 -8.54
CA GLU A 118 -3.58 12.50 -8.30
C GLU A 118 -4.24 11.25 -7.71
N VAL A 119 -3.79 10.09 -8.16
CA VAL A 119 -4.23 8.79 -7.65
C VAL A 119 -3.02 8.04 -7.15
N TRP A 120 -3.07 7.62 -5.88
CA TRP A 120 -2.01 6.88 -5.23
C TRP A 120 -2.55 5.59 -4.63
N SER A 121 -1.82 4.48 -4.75
CA SER A 121 -2.08 3.28 -3.94
C SER A 121 -0.95 3.06 -2.97
N ALA A 122 -1.29 2.62 -1.76
CA ALA A 122 -0.33 2.38 -0.69
C ALA A 122 -0.51 1.02 -0.04
N TYR A 123 0.62 0.42 0.31
CA TYR A 123 0.73 -0.74 1.17
C TYR A 123 1.44 -0.35 2.47
N PHE A 124 0.94 -0.82 3.60
CA PHE A 124 1.51 -0.66 4.93
C PHE A 124 1.60 -2.04 5.60
N GLY A 125 2.78 -2.53 5.83
CA GLY A 125 2.98 -3.85 6.43
C GLY A 125 4.43 -4.18 6.67
N ASP A 126 4.76 -5.46 6.67
CA ASP A 126 6.11 -5.96 6.87
C ASP A 126 6.61 -6.70 5.63
N LEU A 127 7.87 -6.47 5.31
CA LEU A 127 8.66 -7.29 4.42
C LEU A 127 9.42 -8.32 5.28
N TYR A 128 9.26 -9.58 4.96
CA TYR A 128 10.06 -10.67 5.52
C TYR A 128 11.08 -11.11 4.50
N ALA A 129 12.31 -11.34 4.94
CA ALA A 129 13.38 -11.82 4.10
C ALA A 129 14.44 -12.52 4.93
N LYS A 130 15.27 -13.35 4.30
CA LYS A 130 16.46 -13.91 4.89
C LYS A 130 17.69 -13.35 4.19
N GLY A 131 18.64 -12.86 4.96
CA GLY A 131 19.91 -12.37 4.45
C GLY A 131 20.74 -13.49 3.84
N LYS A 132 21.26 -13.30 2.65
CA LYS A 132 22.08 -14.31 1.98
C LYS A 132 23.48 -14.44 2.59
N PHE A 133 23.99 -13.35 3.16
CA PHE A 133 25.34 -13.31 3.75
C PHE A 133 25.30 -13.52 5.26
N SER A 134 24.46 -12.78 5.97
CA SER A 134 24.31 -12.87 7.42
C SER A 134 23.60 -14.16 7.88
N LYS A 135 22.77 -14.75 7.03
CA LYS A 135 21.82 -15.85 7.34
C LYS A 135 20.73 -15.48 8.35
N GLU A 136 20.62 -14.20 8.71
CA GLU A 136 19.61 -13.69 9.62
C GLU A 136 18.23 -13.57 8.95
N ASN A 137 17.18 -13.78 9.75
CA ASN A 137 15.81 -13.53 9.31
C ASN A 137 15.42 -12.10 9.69
N TYR A 138 14.87 -11.37 8.74
CA TYR A 138 14.43 -9.99 8.89
C TYR A 138 12.91 -9.88 8.84
N ALA A 139 12.36 -9.00 9.68
CA ALA A 139 11.01 -8.48 9.60
C ALA A 139 11.11 -6.96 9.58
N ILE A 140 10.90 -6.36 8.42
CA ILE A 140 11.20 -4.95 8.14
C ILE A 140 9.87 -4.23 7.89
N PRO A 141 9.43 -3.31 8.77
CA PRO A 141 8.29 -2.46 8.47
C PRO A 141 8.55 -1.68 7.17
N ILE A 142 7.58 -1.75 6.26
CA ILE A 142 7.68 -1.09 4.96
C ILE A 142 6.36 -0.42 4.59
N ASN A 143 6.47 0.75 3.99
CA ASN A 143 5.40 1.41 3.28
C ASN A 143 5.79 1.54 1.81
N VAL A 144 4.94 1.05 0.92
CA VAL A 144 5.12 1.18 -0.53
C VAL A 144 4.01 2.05 -1.05
N TRP A 145 4.37 3.13 -1.75
CA TRP A 145 3.44 4.04 -2.40
C TRP A 145 3.70 4.04 -3.90
N ILE A 146 2.64 3.92 -4.69
CA ILE A 146 2.71 4.04 -6.15
C ILE A 146 1.72 5.10 -6.63
N GLN A 147 2.17 5.93 -7.57
CA GLN A 147 1.35 6.93 -8.25
C GLN A 147 0.88 6.39 -9.59
N TRP A 148 -0.41 6.59 -9.86
CA TRP A 148 -1.06 6.17 -11.09
C TRP A 148 -1.29 7.35 -12.04
N GLU A 149 -1.07 7.11 -13.32
CA GLU A 149 -1.52 7.94 -14.40
C GLU A 149 -2.05 7.06 -15.54
N ASN A 150 -3.31 7.25 -15.97
CA ASN A 150 -3.94 6.46 -17.04
C ASN A 150 -3.72 4.94 -16.91
N ASP A 151 -3.94 4.39 -15.73
CA ASP A 151 -3.75 2.97 -15.38
C ASP A 151 -2.31 2.45 -15.50
N LYS A 152 -1.33 3.34 -15.63
CA LYS A 152 0.10 3.04 -15.52
C LYS A 152 0.67 3.59 -14.22
N ILE A 153 1.75 2.98 -13.76
CA ILE A 153 2.49 3.43 -12.59
C ILE A 153 3.63 4.33 -13.09
N ILE A 154 3.63 5.59 -12.64
CA ILE A 154 4.64 6.59 -13.02
C ILE A 154 5.70 6.79 -11.96
N HIS A 155 5.37 6.49 -10.69
CA HIS A 155 6.25 6.72 -9.56
C HIS A 155 6.02 5.68 -8.46
N GLN A 156 7.10 5.29 -7.78
CA GLN A 156 7.06 4.47 -6.58
C GLN A 156 7.96 5.07 -5.50
N VAL A 157 7.49 5.01 -4.25
CA VAL A 157 8.28 5.38 -3.06
C VAL A 157 8.23 4.23 -2.07
N ASP A 158 9.39 3.69 -1.72
CA ASP A 158 9.54 2.66 -0.70
C ASP A 158 10.16 3.28 0.55
N MET A 159 9.42 3.23 1.65
CA MET A 159 9.88 3.72 2.95
C MET A 159 10.12 2.54 3.88
N LEU A 160 11.38 2.30 4.18
CA LEU A 160 11.85 1.25 5.09
C LEU A 160 13.13 1.71 5.80
N ASP A 161 13.52 1.01 6.85
CA ASP A 161 14.79 1.27 7.51
C ASP A 161 15.95 0.66 6.70
N SER A 162 16.73 1.51 6.04
CA SER A 162 17.86 1.10 5.17
C SER A 162 19.01 0.41 5.92
N LYS A 163 19.04 0.47 7.26
CA LYS A 163 20.08 -0.20 8.06
C LYS A 163 20.16 -1.71 7.78
N PHE A 164 19.03 -2.36 7.48
CA PHE A 164 18.99 -3.80 7.18
C PHE A 164 19.72 -4.11 5.87
N ILE A 165 19.54 -3.27 4.83
CA ILE A 165 20.24 -3.39 3.56
C ILE A 165 21.74 -3.17 3.77
N THR A 166 22.12 -2.12 4.50
CA THR A 166 23.51 -1.79 4.80
C THR A 166 24.20 -2.92 5.60
N ALA A 167 23.50 -3.49 6.58
CA ALA A 167 24.03 -4.59 7.38
C ALA A 167 24.30 -5.84 6.54
N GLU A 168 23.39 -6.18 5.62
CA GLU A 168 23.53 -7.35 4.76
C GLU A 168 24.66 -7.17 3.75
N ILE A 169 24.79 -5.99 3.14
CA ILE A 169 25.93 -5.65 2.26
C ILE A 169 27.25 -5.74 3.03
N ALA A 170 27.30 -5.23 4.26
CA ALA A 170 28.50 -5.31 5.10
C ALA A 170 28.87 -6.76 5.42
N ALA A 171 27.90 -7.61 5.73
CA ALA A 171 28.13 -9.04 5.96
C ALA A 171 28.71 -9.74 4.72
N GLY A 172 28.27 -9.36 3.51
CA GLY A 172 28.82 -9.89 2.26
C GLY A 172 30.25 -9.48 1.98
N ASN A 173 30.68 -8.31 2.45
CA ASN A 173 32.06 -7.83 2.29
C ASN A 173 33.06 -8.44 3.29
N LEU A 174 32.56 -9.13 4.31
CA LEU A 174 33.40 -9.79 5.33
C LEU A 174 33.66 -11.26 5.02
N ASN A 175 33.00 -11.83 4.04
CA ASN A 175 33.12 -13.22 3.55
C ASN A 175 33.84 -13.23 2.20
#